data_0ca60958254050c88162bc3dd70cad0a
#
_entry.id   0ca60958254050c88162bc3dd70cad0a
#
_cell.length_a   1.000
_cell.length_b   1.000
_cell.length_c   1.000
_cell.angle_alpha   90.00
_cell.angle_beta   90.00
_cell.angle_gamma   90.00
#
_symmetry.space_group_name_H-M   'P 1'
#
loop_
_entity.id
_entity.type
_entity.pdbx_description
1 polymer ?
#
loop_
_entity_poly.entity_id
_entity_poly.type
_entity_poly.pdbx_seq_one_letter_code
_entity_poly.pdbx_strand_id
1 'polypeptide(L)'
;RGLGDVYKRQVSQIGAACHTGNVSCFFNEIVKKEYMEKNPLKVLEDVYAIILDRKANPKEGSYTNYLFDKGLDKILKKMGEEASEIIIAAKNPDPEDIKYEISDFMYHMMVLMAEKGVTWEEITQELSQR
;
A
#
# COMPACT_ATOMS: atom_id res chain seq x y z
N ARG A 1 15.13 -5.87 34.90
CA ARG A 1 14.33 -4.93 34.09
C ARG A 1 13.97 -5.62 32.79
N GLY A 2 12.67 -5.74 32.54
CA GLY A 2 12.18 -6.31 31.30
C GLY A 2 12.54 -5.41 30.12
N LEU A 3 12.82 -6.00 28.97
CA LEU A 3 13.17 -5.34 27.71
C LEU A 3 11.97 -4.58 27.07
N GLY A 4 10.87 -4.39 27.81
CA GLY A 4 9.63 -3.80 27.30
C GLY A 4 9.44 -2.30 27.51
N ASP A 5 10.24 -1.65 28.36
CA ASP A 5 10.04 -0.25 28.71
C ASP A 5 10.97 0.67 27.91
N VAL A 6 10.54 1.03 26.69
CA VAL A 6 11.20 2.07 25.90
C VAL A 6 10.62 3.43 26.23
N TYR A 7 11.35 4.23 27.01
CA TYR A 7 10.99 5.61 27.30
C TYR A 7 11.63 6.57 26.29
N LYS A 8 10.83 7.37 25.59
CA LYS A 8 11.30 8.54 24.85
C LYS A 8 11.39 9.73 25.83
N ARG A 9 12.60 10.22 26.08
CA ARG A 9 12.81 11.50 26.75
C ARG A 9 13.27 12.52 25.74
N GLN A 10 12.52 13.61 25.64
CA GLN A 10 12.98 14.80 24.90
C GLN A 10 13.73 15.71 25.89
N VAL A 11 14.94 16.09 25.52
CA VAL A 11 15.77 17.02 26.29
C VAL A 11 16.22 18.14 25.37
N SER A 12 16.35 19.36 25.96
CA SER A 12 16.95 20.49 25.28
C SER A 12 18.44 20.50 25.59
N GLN A 13 19.27 20.39 24.54
CA GLN A 13 20.71 20.40 24.68
C GLN A 13 21.23 21.81 24.77
N ILE A 14 22.08 22.09 25.77
CA ILE A 14 22.82 23.34 25.90
C ILE A 14 24.31 23.02 25.68
N GLY A 15 24.89 23.55 24.61
CA GLY A 15 26.29 23.29 24.22
C GLY A 15 26.50 22.00 23.41
N ALA A 16 27.77 21.70 23.15
CA ALA A 16 28.17 20.53 22.36
C ALA A 16 28.12 19.26 23.20
N ALA A 17 27.37 18.25 22.69
CA ALA A 17 27.32 16.92 23.32
C ALA A 17 28.48 16.03 22.91
N CYS A 18 29.15 16.33 21.79
CA CYS A 18 30.27 15.54 21.28
C CYS A 18 31.60 15.97 21.88
N HIS A 19 32.45 15.04 22.27
CA HIS A 19 33.78 15.27 22.78
C HIS A 19 34.72 16.02 21.78
N THR A 20 34.38 16.06 20.48
CA THR A 20 35.10 16.80 19.44
C THR A 20 34.59 18.23 19.29
N GLY A 21 33.65 18.70 20.12
CA GLY A 21 33.09 20.05 20.07
C GLY A 21 31.91 20.21 19.07
N ASN A 22 31.51 19.17 18.38
CA ASN A 22 30.32 19.20 17.50
C ASN A 22 29.03 19.01 18.30
N VAL A 23 27.90 19.47 17.73
CA VAL A 23 26.58 19.39 18.37
C VAL A 23 26.19 17.95 18.67
N SER A 24 26.64 16.99 17.85
CA SER A 24 26.37 15.56 17.98
C SER A 24 27.54 14.73 17.46
N CYS A 25 27.71 13.51 17.95
CA CYS A 25 28.66 12.53 17.41
C CYS A 25 28.23 11.93 16.05
N PHE A 26 27.01 12.22 15.60
CA PHE A 26 26.44 11.68 14.36
C PHE A 26 26.73 12.55 13.12
N PHE A 27 27.73 13.41 13.14
CA PHE A 27 28.11 14.22 11.99
C PHE A 27 28.92 13.46 10.92
N ASN A 28 29.53 12.31 11.28
CA ASN A 28 30.18 11.42 10.35
C ASN A 28 29.18 10.33 9.90
N GLU A 29 28.65 10.45 8.71
CA GLU A 29 27.78 9.44 8.13
C GLU A 29 28.62 8.19 7.77
N ILE A 30 28.44 7.09 8.51
CA ILE A 30 29.07 5.80 8.22
C ILE A 30 28.31 5.08 7.10
N VAL A 31 26.98 5.23 7.05
CA VAL A 31 26.10 4.71 6.01
C VAL A 31 25.00 5.74 5.76
N LYS A 32 24.99 6.32 4.58
CA LYS A 32 23.86 7.12 4.11
C LYS A 32 22.75 6.16 3.67
N LYS A 33 21.84 5.86 4.57
CA LYS A 33 20.60 5.21 4.20
C LYS A 33 19.71 6.29 3.58
N GLU A 34 19.64 6.33 2.26
CA GLU A 34 18.62 7.13 1.61
C GLU A 34 17.26 6.54 2.03
N TYR A 35 16.63 7.21 2.99
CA TYR A 35 15.19 7.06 3.18
C TYR A 35 14.55 7.74 1.96
N MET A 36 14.39 6.98 0.88
CA MET A 36 13.39 7.35 -0.11
C MET A 36 12.08 7.44 0.68
N GLU A 37 11.48 8.62 0.72
CA GLU A 37 10.07 8.73 1.12
C GLU A 37 9.31 7.78 0.20
N LYS A 38 9.02 6.60 0.69
CA LYS A 38 8.21 5.65 -0.03
C LYS A 38 6.83 6.26 -0.07
N ASN A 39 6.46 6.84 -1.21
CA ASN A 39 5.06 7.15 -1.45
C ASN A 39 4.27 5.83 -1.32
N PRO A 40 3.47 5.63 -0.27
CA PRO A 40 2.76 4.37 -0.06
C PRO A 40 1.78 4.08 -1.21
N LEU A 41 1.33 5.13 -1.92
CA LEU A 41 0.41 4.98 -3.05
C LEU A 41 1.10 4.42 -4.30
N LYS A 42 2.44 4.44 -4.36
CA LYS A 42 3.17 3.81 -5.46
C LYS A 42 2.86 2.31 -5.59
N VAL A 43 2.51 1.64 -4.50
CA VAL A 43 2.12 0.22 -4.53
C VAL A 43 0.92 -0.02 -5.45
N LEU A 44 0.01 0.95 -5.59
CA LEU A 44 -1.14 0.82 -6.49
C LEU A 44 -0.72 0.76 -7.97
N GLU A 45 0.25 1.61 -8.36
CA GLU A 45 0.82 1.59 -9.70
C GLU A 45 1.57 0.27 -9.96
N ASP A 46 2.37 -0.17 -8.99
CA ASP A 46 3.17 -1.39 -9.09
C ASP A 46 2.29 -2.64 -9.23
N VAL A 47 1.24 -2.75 -8.41
CA VAL A 47 0.28 -3.87 -8.49
C VAL A 47 -0.52 -3.82 -9.78
N TYR A 48 -0.94 -2.64 -10.22
CA TYR A 48 -1.66 -2.49 -11.48
C TYR A 48 -0.79 -2.88 -12.67
N ALA A 49 0.49 -2.52 -12.69
CA ALA A 49 1.44 -2.93 -13.71
C ALA A 49 1.60 -4.47 -13.77
N ILE A 50 1.64 -5.14 -12.60
CA ILE A 50 1.67 -6.60 -12.52
C ILE A 50 0.38 -7.21 -13.10
N ILE A 51 -0.78 -6.65 -12.80
CA ILE A 51 -2.07 -7.11 -13.31
C ILE A 51 -2.12 -6.99 -14.85
N LEU A 52 -1.66 -5.87 -15.40
CA LEU A 52 -1.56 -5.66 -16.84
C LEU A 52 -0.58 -6.66 -17.49
N ASP A 53 0.57 -6.91 -16.85
CA ASP A 53 1.51 -7.92 -17.32
C ASP A 53 0.88 -9.32 -17.32
N ARG A 54 0.12 -9.70 -16.30
CA ARG A 54 -0.58 -10.98 -16.27
C ARG A 54 -1.65 -11.12 -17.34
N LYS A 55 -2.28 -10.02 -17.74
CA LYS A 55 -3.23 -10.01 -18.87
C LYS A 55 -2.52 -10.21 -20.20
N ALA A 56 -1.38 -9.55 -20.40
CA ALA A 56 -0.59 -9.63 -21.64
C ALA A 56 0.22 -10.93 -21.73
N ASN A 57 0.77 -11.39 -20.62
CA ASN A 57 1.67 -12.55 -20.50
C ASN A 57 1.10 -13.53 -19.45
N PRO A 58 0.10 -14.36 -19.80
CA PRO A 58 -0.53 -15.28 -18.87
C PRO A 58 0.47 -16.23 -18.22
N LYS A 59 0.32 -16.43 -16.90
CA LYS A 59 1.14 -17.33 -16.11
C LYS A 59 0.28 -18.43 -15.50
N GLU A 60 0.69 -19.67 -15.67
CA GLU A 60 0.02 -20.82 -15.08
C GLU A 60 -0.07 -20.70 -13.56
N GLY A 61 -1.22 -21.05 -13.00
CA GLY A 61 -1.50 -20.97 -11.57
C GLY A 61 -1.75 -19.55 -11.04
N SER A 62 -1.74 -18.52 -11.90
CA SER A 62 -2.03 -17.15 -11.50
C SER A 62 -3.52 -16.93 -11.23
N TYR A 63 -3.85 -16.45 -10.04
CA TYR A 63 -5.22 -16.05 -9.70
C TYR A 63 -5.72 -14.89 -10.57
N THR A 64 -4.86 -13.95 -10.92
CA THR A 64 -5.20 -12.85 -11.84
C THR A 64 -5.63 -13.39 -13.21
N ASN A 65 -4.89 -14.36 -13.75
CA ASN A 65 -5.25 -14.99 -15.02
C ASN A 65 -6.55 -15.78 -14.90
N TYR A 66 -6.78 -16.48 -13.80
CA TYR A 66 -8.06 -17.13 -13.55
C TYR A 66 -9.25 -16.15 -13.62
N LEU A 67 -9.11 -14.94 -13.07
CA LEU A 67 -10.16 -13.92 -13.13
C LEU A 67 -10.40 -13.45 -14.57
N PHE A 68 -9.36 -13.22 -15.35
CA PHE A 68 -9.49 -12.84 -16.77
C PHE A 68 -10.10 -13.98 -17.60
N ASP A 69 -9.70 -15.21 -17.36
CA ASP A 69 -10.23 -16.40 -18.07
C ASP A 69 -11.72 -16.62 -17.77
N LYS A 70 -12.16 -16.36 -16.54
CA LYS A 70 -13.57 -16.44 -16.16
C LYS A 70 -14.40 -15.26 -16.64
N GLY A 71 -13.75 -14.17 -17.02
CA GLY A 71 -14.35 -13.02 -17.64
C GLY A 71 -15.01 -12.02 -16.68
N LEU A 72 -15.64 -11.02 -17.29
CA LEU A 72 -16.17 -9.84 -16.60
C LEU A 72 -17.13 -10.18 -15.46
N ASP A 73 -18.06 -11.12 -15.66
CA ASP A 73 -19.06 -11.47 -14.64
C ASP A 73 -18.41 -12.01 -13.36
N LYS A 74 -17.32 -12.77 -13.49
CA LYS A 74 -16.58 -13.26 -12.33
C LYS A 74 -15.86 -12.13 -11.60
N ILE A 75 -15.27 -11.19 -12.34
CA ILE A 75 -14.61 -10.01 -11.78
C ILE A 75 -15.63 -9.15 -11.02
N LEU A 76 -16.80 -8.88 -11.62
CA LEU A 76 -17.87 -8.11 -10.99
C LEU A 76 -18.44 -8.81 -9.76
N LYS A 77 -18.59 -10.14 -9.81
CA LYS A 77 -19.02 -10.93 -8.66
C LYS A 77 -18.04 -10.73 -7.49
N LYS A 78 -16.73 -10.84 -7.73
CA LYS A 78 -15.71 -10.61 -6.69
C LYS A 78 -15.77 -9.19 -6.14
N MET A 79 -15.91 -8.18 -7.00
CA MET A 79 -16.09 -6.80 -6.55
C MET A 79 -17.28 -6.64 -5.58
N GLY A 80 -18.40 -7.26 -5.90
CA GLY A 80 -19.60 -7.22 -5.04
C GLY A 80 -19.41 -7.97 -3.71
N GLU A 81 -18.71 -9.10 -3.72
CA GLU A 81 -18.33 -9.84 -2.51
C GLU A 81 -17.47 -8.98 -1.59
N GLU A 82 -16.37 -8.45 -2.08
CA GLU A 82 -15.45 -7.62 -1.29
C GLU A 82 -16.11 -6.31 -0.78
N ALA A 83 -16.95 -5.68 -1.59
CA ALA A 83 -17.71 -4.51 -1.14
C ALA A 83 -18.65 -4.85 0.04
N SER A 84 -19.27 -6.03 0.01
CA SER A 84 -20.12 -6.51 1.10
C SER A 84 -19.31 -6.83 2.36
N GLU A 85 -18.13 -7.41 2.20
CA GLU A 85 -17.20 -7.74 3.29
C GLU A 85 -16.66 -6.47 3.96
N ILE A 86 -16.37 -5.40 3.20
CA ILE A 86 -16.04 -4.07 3.77
C ILE A 86 -17.17 -3.57 4.67
N ILE A 87 -18.43 -3.67 4.23
CA ILE A 87 -19.59 -3.20 5.00
C ILE A 87 -19.70 -3.98 6.32
N ILE A 88 -19.47 -5.29 6.29
CA ILE A 88 -19.51 -6.16 7.46
C ILE A 88 -18.33 -5.82 8.39
N ALA A 89 -17.11 -5.78 7.86
CA ALA A 89 -15.89 -5.48 8.63
C ALA A 89 -15.92 -4.10 9.27
N ALA A 90 -16.56 -3.11 8.63
CA ALA A 90 -16.73 -1.76 9.18
C ALA A 90 -17.56 -1.73 10.49
N LYS A 91 -18.29 -2.79 10.81
CA LYS A 91 -19.03 -2.95 12.06
C LYS A 91 -18.18 -3.53 13.20
N ASN A 92 -17.04 -4.13 12.86
CA ASN A 92 -16.14 -4.70 13.85
C ASN A 92 -15.29 -3.57 14.50
N PRO A 93 -14.97 -3.71 15.79
CA PRO A 93 -14.12 -2.72 16.45
C PRO A 93 -12.65 -2.80 16.05
N ASP A 94 -12.20 -3.92 15.45
CA ASP A 94 -10.82 -4.11 15.01
C ASP A 94 -10.62 -3.52 13.61
N PRO A 95 -9.75 -2.49 13.46
CA PRO A 95 -9.46 -1.89 12.16
C PRO A 95 -8.68 -2.81 11.21
N GLU A 96 -8.11 -3.91 11.68
CA GLU A 96 -7.38 -4.86 10.84
C GLU A 96 -8.31 -5.56 9.85
N ASP A 97 -9.53 -5.91 10.27
CA ASP A 97 -10.50 -6.57 9.39
C ASP A 97 -10.85 -5.69 8.20
N ILE A 98 -11.23 -4.44 8.43
CA ILE A 98 -11.60 -3.52 7.34
C ILE A 98 -10.40 -3.19 6.42
N LYS A 99 -9.20 -3.14 6.96
CA LYS A 99 -7.98 -2.95 6.16
C LYS A 99 -7.79 -4.08 5.15
N TYR A 100 -8.04 -5.31 5.57
CA TYR A 100 -7.97 -6.50 4.73
C TYR A 100 -8.96 -6.41 3.58
N GLU A 101 -10.23 -6.18 3.88
CA GLU A 101 -11.30 -6.15 2.88
C GLU A 101 -11.15 -4.98 1.89
N ILE A 102 -10.69 -3.82 2.36
CA ILE A 102 -10.36 -2.69 1.47
C ILE A 102 -9.22 -3.07 0.51
N SER A 103 -8.20 -3.78 0.99
CA SER A 103 -7.08 -4.19 0.14
C SER A 103 -7.53 -5.17 -0.95
N ASP A 104 -8.38 -6.13 -0.62
CA ASP A 104 -8.93 -7.11 -1.57
C ASP A 104 -9.88 -6.44 -2.56
N PHE A 105 -10.72 -5.52 -2.10
CA PHE A 105 -11.56 -4.72 -2.99
C PHE A 105 -10.73 -3.92 -3.98
N MET A 106 -9.67 -3.23 -3.53
CA MET A 106 -8.79 -2.45 -4.40
C MET A 106 -8.09 -3.33 -5.43
N TYR A 107 -7.66 -4.54 -5.04
CA TYR A 107 -7.07 -5.49 -5.96
C TYR A 107 -8.06 -5.89 -7.07
N HIS A 108 -9.27 -6.30 -6.72
CA HIS A 108 -10.30 -6.69 -7.70
C HIS A 108 -10.77 -5.50 -8.56
N MET A 109 -10.79 -4.29 -7.98
CA MET A 109 -11.03 -3.06 -8.73
C MET A 109 -9.96 -2.84 -9.81
N MET A 110 -8.67 -3.04 -9.48
CA MET A 110 -7.59 -2.92 -10.47
C MET A 110 -7.68 -3.99 -11.56
N VAL A 111 -8.14 -5.20 -11.25
CA VAL A 111 -8.42 -6.22 -12.27
C VAL A 111 -9.55 -5.75 -13.20
N LEU A 112 -10.62 -5.17 -12.65
CA LEU A 112 -11.70 -4.59 -13.46
C LEU A 112 -11.20 -3.43 -14.32
N MET A 113 -10.37 -2.54 -13.77
CA MET A 113 -9.74 -1.45 -14.53
C MET A 113 -8.96 -2.00 -15.72
N ALA A 114 -8.13 -3.02 -15.51
CA ALA A 114 -7.36 -3.66 -16.57
C ALA A 114 -8.28 -4.33 -17.62
N GLU A 115 -9.40 -4.93 -17.19
CA GLU A 115 -10.37 -5.54 -18.11
C GLU A 115 -11.07 -4.49 -18.98
N LYS A 116 -11.36 -3.33 -18.41
CA LYS A 116 -12.05 -2.22 -19.10
C LYS A 116 -11.09 -1.24 -19.77
N GLY A 117 -9.78 -1.36 -19.58
CA GLY A 117 -8.77 -0.46 -20.13
C GLY A 117 -8.76 0.92 -19.47
N VAL A 118 -9.15 1.02 -18.19
CA VAL A 118 -9.18 2.27 -17.42
C VAL A 118 -7.89 2.41 -16.62
N THR A 119 -7.26 3.57 -16.67
CA THR A 119 -5.98 3.86 -16.01
C THR A 119 -6.16 4.61 -14.69
N TRP A 120 -5.12 4.58 -13.85
CA TRP A 120 -5.07 5.40 -12.63
C TRP A 120 -5.10 6.91 -12.94
N GLU A 121 -4.48 7.31 -14.05
CA GLU A 121 -4.51 8.72 -14.48
C GLU A 121 -5.93 9.21 -14.74
N GLU A 122 -6.73 8.42 -15.47
CA GLU A 122 -8.13 8.75 -15.74
C GLU A 122 -8.97 8.83 -14.46
N ILE A 123 -8.79 7.86 -13.54
CA ILE A 123 -9.50 7.84 -12.27
C ILE A 123 -9.12 9.04 -11.38
N THR A 124 -7.83 9.32 -11.25
CA THR A 124 -7.35 10.43 -10.41
C THR A 124 -7.73 11.78 -11.02
N GLN A 125 -7.72 11.91 -12.34
CA GLN A 125 -8.20 13.12 -13.02
C GLN A 125 -9.69 13.37 -12.73
N GLU A 126 -10.52 12.36 -12.86
CA GLU A 126 -11.95 12.46 -12.53
C GLU A 126 -12.18 12.80 -11.05
N LEU A 127 -11.42 12.16 -10.16
CA LEU A 127 -11.52 12.41 -8.73
C LEU A 127 -11.10 13.84 -8.35
N SER A 128 -10.11 14.40 -9.05
CA SER A 128 -9.60 15.76 -8.79
C SER A 128 -10.60 16.87 -9.15
N GLN A 129 -11.64 16.54 -9.93
CA GLN A 129 -12.68 17.47 -10.35
C GLN A 129 -13.88 17.53 -9.39
N ARG A 130 -13.85 16.71 -8.32
CA ARG A 130 -14.91 16.64 -7.30
C ARG A 130 -14.57 17.45 -6.06
#